data_4a3bbe131558bb370d0cf11849b93e16
#
_entry.id   4a3bbe131558bb370d0cf11849b93e16
#
_cell.length_a   1.000
_cell.length_b   1.000
_cell.length_c   1.000
_cell.angle_alpha   90.00
_cell.angle_beta   90.00
_cell.angle_gamma   90.00
#
_symmetry.space_group_name_H-M   'P 1'
#
loop_
_entity.id
_entity.type
_entity.pdbx_description
1 polymer ?
#
loop_
_entity_poly.entity_id
_entity_poly.type
_entity_poly.pdbx_seq_one_letter_code
_entity_poly.pdbx_strand_id
1 'polypeptide(L)'
;MIGLSVFAARAVTAAVAGLVLIWPSYALAGFMFTAIDGGQIDLDDWRGDPVLVVNTASLCGYTGQYDDLQDLQDRYGARGLHVLAIPSDDFSQELGDDAAVKEFCAVNFDLTIPLTSITTVTGATAHPFYAWMRANHGFVPDWNFNKVLLGPDGQVIATWGSGTKPTSTAITNKIEAFLQ
;
A
#
# COMPACT_ATOMS: atom_id res chain seq x y z
N MET A 1 -67.53 -44.96 -32.89
CA MET A 1 -67.26 -44.24 -31.63
C MET A 1 -65.73 -44.16 -31.51
N ILE A 2 -65.16 -42.99 -31.79
CA ILE A 2 -63.74 -42.76 -31.87
C ILE A 2 -63.33 -42.09 -30.58
N GLY A 3 -62.49 -42.79 -29.75
CA GLY A 3 -61.99 -42.25 -28.48
C GLY A 3 -60.78 -41.36 -28.71
N LEU A 4 -60.86 -40.07 -28.34
CA LEU A 4 -59.75 -39.15 -28.30
C LEU A 4 -58.94 -39.35 -27.01
N SER A 5 -57.69 -39.79 -27.15
CA SER A 5 -56.72 -39.80 -26.03
C SER A 5 -56.00 -38.46 -25.96
N VAL A 6 -56.17 -37.76 -24.86
CA VAL A 6 -55.51 -36.50 -24.58
C VAL A 6 -54.15 -36.79 -23.94
N PHE A 7 -53.04 -36.49 -24.62
CA PHE A 7 -51.71 -36.56 -24.05
C PHE A 7 -51.42 -35.25 -23.27
N ALA A 8 -51.31 -35.37 -21.97
CA ALA A 8 -50.86 -34.27 -21.11
C ALA A 8 -49.31 -34.13 -21.16
N ALA A 9 -48.83 -33.04 -21.73
CA ALA A 9 -47.40 -32.71 -21.72
C ALA A 9 -47.03 -32.16 -20.36
N ARG A 10 -46.17 -32.86 -19.65
CA ARG A 10 -45.53 -32.33 -18.38
C ARG A 10 -44.35 -31.44 -18.79
N ALA A 11 -44.48 -30.17 -18.47
CA ALA A 11 -43.37 -29.20 -18.52
C ALA A 11 -42.39 -29.50 -17.36
N VAL A 12 -41.16 -29.86 -17.70
CA VAL A 12 -40.06 -29.99 -16.74
C VAL A 12 -39.37 -28.61 -16.67
N THR A 13 -39.60 -27.89 -15.59
CA THR A 13 -38.91 -26.65 -15.27
C THR A 13 -37.54 -27.00 -14.71
N ALA A 14 -36.48 -26.80 -15.49
CA ALA A 14 -35.11 -26.92 -15.02
C ALA A 14 -34.73 -25.64 -14.23
N ALA A 15 -34.59 -25.78 -12.91
CA ALA A 15 -34.03 -24.72 -12.08
C ALA A 15 -32.52 -24.63 -12.31
N VAL A 16 -32.06 -23.57 -12.95
CA VAL A 16 -30.64 -23.25 -13.06
C VAL A 16 -30.20 -22.65 -11.73
N ALA A 17 -29.60 -23.47 -10.87
CA ALA A 17 -28.92 -22.98 -9.65
C ALA A 17 -27.64 -22.24 -10.11
N GLY A 18 -27.68 -20.90 -10.08
CA GLY A 18 -26.51 -20.08 -10.31
C GLY A 18 -25.51 -20.29 -9.18
N LEU A 19 -24.36 -20.90 -9.49
CA LEU A 19 -23.23 -21.01 -8.59
C LEU A 19 -22.60 -19.61 -8.45
N VAL A 20 -22.92 -18.90 -7.35
CA VAL A 20 -22.23 -17.66 -6.99
C VAL A 20 -20.86 -18.09 -6.48
N LEU A 21 -19.84 -17.96 -7.33
CA LEU A 21 -18.44 -18.08 -6.92
C LEU A 21 -18.13 -16.88 -6.02
N ILE A 22 -18.22 -17.07 -4.70
CA ILE A 22 -17.69 -16.14 -3.72
C ILE A 22 -16.17 -16.31 -3.77
N TRP A 23 -15.51 -15.44 -4.51
CA TRP A 23 -14.06 -15.34 -4.44
C TRP A 23 -13.75 -14.80 -3.04
N PRO A 24 -12.84 -15.44 -2.29
CA PRO A 24 -12.40 -14.85 -1.04
C PRO A 24 -11.77 -13.49 -1.38
N SER A 25 -12.45 -12.44 -0.98
CA SER A 25 -11.78 -11.14 -0.86
C SER A 25 -10.70 -11.36 0.19
N TYR A 26 -9.46 -11.50 -0.22
CA TYR A 26 -8.34 -11.34 0.69
C TYR A 26 -8.39 -9.89 1.13
N ALA A 27 -9.12 -9.64 2.21
CA ALA A 27 -8.98 -8.38 2.91
C ALA A 27 -7.49 -8.27 3.24
N LEU A 28 -6.83 -7.21 2.78
CA LEU A 28 -5.63 -6.78 3.48
C LEU A 28 -6.07 -6.69 4.93
N ALA A 29 -5.52 -7.51 5.81
CA ALA A 29 -5.69 -7.30 7.23
C ALA A 29 -5.24 -5.86 7.46
N GLY A 30 -6.16 -4.99 7.96
CA GLY A 30 -5.89 -3.58 8.12
C GLY A 30 -4.53 -3.37 8.75
N PHE A 31 -3.57 -2.85 7.97
CA PHE A 31 -2.25 -2.55 8.51
C PHE A 31 -2.30 -1.17 9.13
N MET A 32 -2.31 -1.14 10.46
CA MET A 32 -2.31 0.09 11.24
C MET A 32 -0.92 0.45 11.71
N PHE A 33 -0.47 1.66 11.42
CA PHE A 33 0.77 2.24 11.90
C PHE A 33 0.47 3.31 12.95
N THR A 34 1.35 3.47 13.92
CA THR A 34 1.30 4.63 14.80
C THR A 34 1.78 5.85 14.02
N ALA A 35 0.98 6.91 13.98
CA ALA A 35 1.38 8.16 13.34
C ALA A 35 2.39 8.92 14.20
N ILE A 36 3.36 9.60 13.55
CA ILE A 36 4.41 10.36 14.25
C ILE A 36 3.83 11.51 15.11
N ASP A 37 2.65 12.00 14.74
CA ASP A 37 1.91 13.04 15.46
C ASP A 37 0.93 12.50 16.51
N GLY A 38 0.96 11.18 16.72
CA GLY A 38 -0.02 10.47 17.53
C GLY A 38 -1.25 10.03 16.74
N GLY A 39 -1.97 9.05 17.29
CA GLY A 39 -3.07 8.39 16.59
C GLY A 39 -2.59 7.25 15.70
N GLN A 40 -3.42 6.85 14.75
CA GLN A 40 -3.18 5.71 13.88
C GLN A 40 -3.33 6.10 12.41
N ILE A 41 -2.56 5.46 11.53
CA ILE A 41 -2.70 5.48 10.09
C ILE A 41 -3.12 4.05 9.69
N ASP A 42 -4.34 3.89 9.22
CA ASP A 42 -4.85 2.61 8.72
C ASP A 42 -4.80 2.63 7.18
N LEU A 43 -4.08 1.67 6.58
CA LEU A 43 -4.04 1.57 5.12
C LEU A 43 -5.41 1.23 4.51
N ASP A 44 -6.34 0.68 5.30
CA ASP A 44 -7.70 0.42 4.83
C ASP A 44 -8.53 1.70 4.63
N ASP A 45 -8.19 2.81 5.30
CA ASP A 45 -8.82 4.12 5.08
C ASP A 45 -8.56 4.67 3.66
N TRP A 46 -7.52 4.17 2.99
CA TRP A 46 -7.13 4.55 1.63
C TRP A 46 -7.58 3.53 0.56
N ARG A 47 -8.52 2.65 0.91
CA ARG A 47 -9.10 1.71 -0.06
C ARG A 47 -9.82 2.44 -1.19
N GLY A 48 -9.55 2.02 -2.41
CA GLY A 48 -10.02 2.68 -3.63
C GLY A 48 -8.95 3.52 -4.32
N ASP A 49 -7.86 3.81 -3.61
CA ASP A 49 -6.75 4.65 -4.08
C ASP A 49 -5.40 3.91 -4.03
N PRO A 50 -4.44 4.25 -4.90
CA PRO A 50 -3.08 3.70 -4.84
C PRO A 50 -2.30 4.30 -3.66
N VAL A 51 -1.47 3.47 -3.01
CA VAL A 51 -0.63 3.88 -1.87
C VAL A 51 0.84 3.55 -2.16
N LEU A 52 1.72 4.55 -2.09
CA LEU A 52 3.17 4.36 -2.14
C LEU A 52 3.73 4.36 -0.72
N VAL A 53 4.15 3.18 -0.25
CA VAL A 53 4.76 2.99 1.07
C VAL A 53 6.27 2.96 0.93
N VAL A 54 6.98 3.78 1.73
CA VAL A 54 8.44 3.92 1.64
C VAL A 54 9.06 3.88 3.03
N ASN A 55 9.99 2.95 3.28
CA ASN A 55 10.79 3.01 4.52
C ASN A 55 11.90 4.05 4.37
N THR A 56 12.01 4.95 5.32
CA THR A 56 12.88 6.13 5.26
C THR A 56 13.87 6.18 6.41
N ALA A 57 14.86 7.07 6.34
CA ALA A 57 15.74 7.41 7.44
C ALA A 57 16.36 8.79 7.22
N SER A 58 16.56 9.55 8.30
CA SER A 58 17.01 10.95 8.28
C SER A 58 18.51 11.10 7.96
N LEU A 59 19.35 10.13 8.30
CA LEU A 59 20.81 10.18 8.14
C LEU A 59 21.31 9.35 6.95
N CYS A 60 20.44 9.10 5.98
CA CYS A 60 20.71 8.25 4.82
C CYS A 60 21.21 9.08 3.63
N GLY A 61 22.09 8.49 2.81
CA GLY A 61 22.51 9.14 1.54
C GLY A 61 21.39 9.31 0.51
N TYR A 62 20.21 8.72 0.75
CA TYR A 62 19.03 8.85 -0.10
C TYR A 62 18.00 9.87 0.42
N THR A 63 18.28 10.64 1.47
CA THR A 63 17.34 11.61 2.07
C THR A 63 16.79 12.63 1.08
N GLY A 64 17.56 12.99 0.03
CA GLY A 64 17.07 13.84 -1.06
C GLY A 64 15.83 13.28 -1.79
N GLN A 65 15.49 12.00 -1.59
CA GLN A 65 14.25 11.45 -2.13
C GLN A 65 12.98 11.88 -1.34
N TYR A 66 13.11 12.52 -0.19
CA TYR A 66 11.97 13.15 0.48
C TYR A 66 11.32 14.24 -0.39
N ASP A 67 12.14 15.04 -1.10
CA ASP A 67 11.64 16.02 -2.09
C ASP A 67 10.83 15.32 -3.19
N ASP A 68 11.34 14.19 -3.71
CA ASP A 68 10.66 13.41 -4.73
C ASP A 68 9.33 12.81 -4.21
N LEU A 69 9.27 12.40 -2.94
CA LEU A 69 8.04 11.88 -2.32
C LEU A 69 6.99 12.98 -2.13
N GLN A 70 7.42 14.17 -1.68
CA GLN A 70 6.55 15.34 -1.58
C GLN A 70 6.02 15.74 -2.97
N ASP A 71 6.89 15.81 -3.98
CA ASP A 71 6.50 16.11 -5.37
C ASP A 71 5.44 15.12 -5.90
N LEU A 72 5.56 13.83 -5.60
CA LEU A 72 4.53 12.85 -5.97
C LEU A 72 3.20 13.14 -5.30
N GLN A 73 3.20 13.44 -3.99
CA GLN A 73 2.00 13.77 -3.24
C GLN A 73 1.34 15.04 -3.80
N ASP A 74 2.13 16.07 -4.08
CA ASP A 74 1.64 17.35 -4.60
C ASP A 74 1.02 17.20 -6.00
N ARG A 75 1.65 16.38 -6.87
CA ARG A 75 1.20 16.16 -8.25
C ARG A 75 -0.01 15.23 -8.35
N TYR A 76 -0.07 14.23 -7.50
CA TYR A 76 -1.03 13.13 -7.66
C TYR A 76 -1.99 12.96 -6.49
N GLY A 77 -1.77 13.62 -5.34
CA GLY A 77 -2.63 13.49 -4.16
C GLY A 77 -4.07 13.87 -4.44
N ALA A 78 -4.30 14.97 -5.16
CA ALA A 78 -5.67 15.38 -5.56
C ALA A 78 -6.35 14.40 -6.54
N ARG A 79 -5.60 13.44 -7.10
CA ARG A 79 -6.08 12.38 -7.99
C ARG A 79 -6.13 11.01 -7.30
N GLY A 80 -5.95 10.97 -5.98
CA GLY A 80 -6.10 9.79 -5.15
C GLY A 80 -4.79 9.10 -4.73
N LEU A 81 -3.58 9.58 -5.10
CA LEU A 81 -2.35 8.99 -4.57
C LEU A 81 -2.18 9.30 -3.09
N HIS A 82 -1.87 8.29 -2.31
CA HIS A 82 -1.36 8.45 -0.95
C HIS A 82 0.13 8.04 -0.90
N VAL A 83 0.97 8.88 -0.30
CA VAL A 83 2.38 8.58 -0.05
C VAL A 83 2.57 8.46 1.45
N LEU A 84 3.11 7.33 1.93
CA LEU A 84 3.39 7.07 3.35
C LEU A 84 4.88 6.87 3.56
N ALA A 85 5.50 7.73 4.37
CA ALA A 85 6.87 7.55 4.82
C ALA A 85 6.91 6.81 6.17
N ILE A 86 7.78 5.81 6.27
CA ILE A 86 7.96 4.95 7.45
C ILE A 86 9.41 5.08 7.92
N PRO A 87 9.72 6.01 8.83
CA PRO A 87 11.03 6.12 9.44
C PRO A 87 11.44 4.81 10.13
N SER A 88 12.69 4.38 9.92
CA SER A 88 13.22 3.14 10.51
C SER A 88 14.70 3.25 10.84
N ASP A 89 15.09 2.76 12.00
CA ASP A 89 16.49 2.66 12.41
C ASP A 89 17.09 1.26 12.20
N ASP A 90 16.43 0.38 11.49
CA ASP A 90 16.93 -0.98 11.24
C ASP A 90 18.27 -1.01 10.49
N PHE A 91 18.61 0.09 9.82
CA PHE A 91 19.90 0.27 9.13
C PHE A 91 20.82 1.28 9.83
N SER A 92 20.53 1.63 11.09
CA SER A 92 21.33 2.53 11.93
C SER A 92 21.56 3.91 11.30
N GLN A 93 20.54 4.44 10.64
CA GLN A 93 20.59 5.74 9.96
C GLN A 93 19.39 6.64 10.29
N GLU A 94 18.64 6.33 11.36
CA GLU A 94 17.56 7.20 11.80
C GLU A 94 17.96 8.01 13.04
N LEU A 95 17.24 9.08 13.30
CA LEU A 95 17.38 9.90 14.51
C LEU A 95 16.80 9.17 15.74
N GLY A 96 17.18 9.63 16.94
CA GLY A 96 16.94 8.88 18.17
C GLY A 96 15.47 8.85 18.65
N ASP A 97 14.60 9.71 18.13
CA ASP A 97 13.20 9.76 18.51
C ASP A 97 12.30 10.40 17.43
N ASP A 98 10.99 10.19 17.54
CA ASP A 98 9.98 10.66 16.59
C ASP A 98 9.95 12.20 16.47
N ALA A 99 10.20 12.94 17.56
CA ALA A 99 10.18 14.39 17.53
C ALA A 99 11.32 14.95 16.67
N ALA A 100 12.52 14.37 16.80
CA ALA A 100 13.68 14.73 16.00
C ALA A 100 13.48 14.39 14.53
N VAL A 101 12.89 13.23 14.22
CA VAL A 101 12.56 12.83 12.85
C VAL A 101 11.56 13.79 12.23
N LYS A 102 10.48 14.11 12.94
CA LYS A 102 9.45 15.05 12.48
C LYS A 102 10.04 16.43 12.19
N GLU A 103 10.83 16.98 13.13
CA GLU A 103 11.50 18.27 12.96
C GLU A 103 12.45 18.25 11.75
N PHE A 104 13.24 17.18 11.59
CA PHE A 104 14.14 17.02 10.46
C PHE A 104 13.40 17.05 9.13
N CYS A 105 12.31 16.30 8.99
CA CYS A 105 11.50 16.23 7.77
C CYS A 105 10.82 17.57 7.46
N ALA A 106 10.28 18.25 8.49
CA ALA A 106 9.61 19.53 8.30
C ALA A 106 10.61 20.65 7.92
N VAL A 107 11.75 20.74 8.62
CA VAL A 107 12.71 21.83 8.41
C VAL A 107 13.51 21.70 7.11
N ASN A 108 13.87 20.46 6.73
CA ASN A 108 14.75 20.25 5.58
C ASN A 108 14.01 20.01 4.26
N PHE A 109 12.75 19.53 4.31
CA PHE A 109 12.01 19.09 3.12
C PHE A 109 10.58 19.65 3.05
N ASP A 110 10.17 20.48 4.02
CA ASP A 110 8.77 21.00 4.12
C ASP A 110 7.74 19.86 3.94
N LEU A 111 8.04 18.70 4.53
CA LEU A 111 7.33 17.47 4.26
C LEU A 111 5.94 17.50 4.91
N THR A 112 4.90 17.27 4.10
CA THR A 112 3.49 17.24 4.54
C THR A 112 2.85 15.86 4.37
N ILE A 113 3.56 14.92 3.76
CA ILE A 113 3.06 13.53 3.64
C ILE A 113 2.96 12.89 5.03
N PRO A 114 2.02 11.93 5.25
CA PRO A 114 1.96 11.14 6.47
C PRO A 114 3.29 10.45 6.80
N LEU A 115 3.72 10.56 8.06
CA LEU A 115 4.84 9.82 8.63
C LEU A 115 4.36 8.92 9.76
N THR A 116 4.91 7.72 9.85
CA THR A 116 4.73 6.87 11.03
C THR A 116 5.75 7.22 12.11
N SER A 117 5.50 6.81 13.35
CA SER A 117 6.56 6.66 14.35
C SER A 117 7.66 5.77 13.82
N ILE A 118 8.88 5.88 14.39
CA ILE A 118 10.02 5.00 14.04
C ILE A 118 9.57 3.55 14.15
N THR A 119 9.66 2.81 13.05
CA THR A 119 9.05 1.49 12.86
C THR A 119 10.09 0.46 12.48
N THR A 120 10.05 -0.73 13.08
CA THR A 120 10.87 -1.86 12.66
C THR A 120 10.32 -2.43 11.36
N VAL A 121 11.15 -2.48 10.30
CA VAL A 121 10.77 -2.91 8.95
C VAL A 121 11.40 -4.26 8.56
N THR A 122 12.37 -4.75 9.35
CA THR A 122 13.10 -6.01 9.10
C THR A 122 13.07 -6.93 10.32
N GLY A 123 13.60 -8.14 10.17
CA GLY A 123 13.76 -9.09 11.28
C GLY A 123 12.48 -9.75 11.78
N ALA A 124 12.57 -10.34 12.97
CA ALA A 124 11.47 -11.10 13.57
C ALA A 124 10.37 -10.19 14.18
N THR A 125 10.74 -8.98 14.55
CA THR A 125 9.87 -7.97 15.15
C THR A 125 9.37 -6.94 14.14
N ALA A 126 9.56 -7.18 12.84
CA ALA A 126 9.07 -6.30 11.79
C ALA A 126 7.57 -6.07 11.93
N HIS A 127 7.16 -4.83 11.67
CA HIS A 127 5.75 -4.44 11.63
C HIS A 127 4.93 -5.43 10.77
N PRO A 128 3.66 -5.73 11.12
CA PRO A 128 2.82 -6.71 10.41
C PRO A 128 2.81 -6.54 8.89
N PHE A 129 2.81 -5.30 8.38
CA PHE A 129 2.92 -5.02 6.95
C PHE A 129 4.19 -5.63 6.34
N TYR A 130 5.36 -5.39 6.92
CA TYR A 130 6.63 -5.93 6.40
C TYR A 130 6.76 -7.43 6.63
N ALA A 131 6.22 -7.96 7.73
CA ALA A 131 6.13 -9.40 7.95
C ALA A 131 5.27 -10.07 6.87
N TRP A 132 4.15 -9.45 6.51
CA TRP A 132 3.28 -9.90 5.42
C TRP A 132 3.96 -9.78 4.05
N MET A 133 4.65 -8.68 3.75
CA MET A 133 5.43 -8.49 2.53
C MET A 133 6.48 -9.60 2.36
N ARG A 134 7.20 -9.94 3.42
CA ARG A 134 8.17 -11.04 3.43
C ARG A 134 7.51 -12.38 3.14
N ALA A 135 6.42 -12.69 3.85
CA ALA A 135 5.78 -14.00 3.79
C ALA A 135 5.08 -14.26 2.44
N ASN A 136 4.45 -13.24 1.85
CA ASN A 136 3.58 -13.40 0.69
C ASN A 136 4.18 -12.91 -0.63
N HIS A 137 5.18 -12.01 -0.56
CA HIS A 137 5.78 -11.38 -1.75
C HIS A 137 7.31 -11.56 -1.82
N GLY A 138 7.92 -12.21 -0.81
CA GLY A 138 9.37 -12.39 -0.74
C GLY A 138 10.15 -11.06 -0.64
N PHE A 139 9.46 -9.97 -0.27
CA PHE A 139 10.06 -8.65 -0.18
C PHE A 139 10.47 -8.35 1.26
N VAL A 140 11.73 -7.95 1.42
CA VAL A 140 12.29 -7.41 2.67
C VAL A 140 13.09 -6.18 2.27
N PRO A 141 12.92 -5.02 2.92
CA PRO A 141 13.80 -3.89 2.69
C PRO A 141 15.27 -4.29 2.90
N ASP A 142 16.11 -4.03 1.91
CA ASP A 142 17.56 -4.28 1.99
C ASP A 142 18.35 -3.02 2.38
N TRP A 143 17.69 -1.85 2.35
CA TRP A 143 18.20 -0.56 2.78
C TRP A 143 17.04 0.42 3.03
N ASN A 144 17.37 1.66 3.42
CA ASN A 144 16.40 2.75 3.49
C ASN A 144 15.92 3.15 2.09
N PHE A 145 14.77 3.77 2.00
CA PHE A 145 14.12 4.20 0.75
C PHE A 145 13.82 3.04 -0.21
N ASN A 146 13.45 1.87 0.28
CA ASN A 146 12.76 0.85 -0.50
C ASN A 146 11.28 1.22 -0.60
N LYS A 147 10.66 0.92 -1.73
CA LYS A 147 9.30 1.32 -2.05
C LYS A 147 8.41 0.12 -2.33
N VAL A 148 7.16 0.21 -1.89
CA VAL A 148 6.08 -0.72 -2.21
C VAL A 148 4.90 0.10 -2.73
N LEU A 149 4.42 -0.18 -3.94
CA LEU A 149 3.18 0.38 -4.45
C LEU A 149 2.05 -0.62 -4.24
N LEU A 150 1.02 -0.20 -3.53
CA LEU A 150 -0.24 -0.91 -3.40
C LEU A 150 -1.25 -0.31 -4.39
N GLY A 151 -2.06 -1.17 -5.00
CA GLY A 151 -3.19 -0.75 -5.81
C GLY A 151 -4.43 -0.42 -4.96
N PRO A 152 -5.51 0.08 -5.59
CA PRO A 152 -6.76 0.45 -4.92
C PRO A 152 -7.41 -0.70 -4.15
N ASP A 153 -7.18 -1.93 -4.56
CA ASP A 153 -7.64 -3.14 -3.88
C ASP A 153 -6.68 -3.61 -2.77
N GLY A 154 -5.56 -2.88 -2.59
CA GLY A 154 -4.50 -3.18 -1.64
C GLY A 154 -3.55 -4.28 -2.06
N GLN A 155 -3.63 -4.77 -3.30
CA GLN A 155 -2.65 -5.73 -3.82
C GLN A 155 -1.32 -5.05 -4.12
N VAL A 156 -0.21 -5.77 -3.92
CA VAL A 156 1.11 -5.26 -4.27
C VAL A 156 1.25 -5.20 -5.80
N ILE A 157 1.42 -3.99 -6.34
CA ILE A 157 1.59 -3.73 -7.77
C ILE A 157 3.06 -3.85 -8.17
N ALA A 158 3.94 -3.29 -7.36
CA ALA A 158 5.38 -3.31 -7.62
C ALA A 158 6.18 -2.96 -6.36
N THR A 159 7.47 -3.30 -6.39
CA THR A 159 8.45 -2.91 -5.37
C THR A 159 9.72 -2.39 -6.04
N TRP A 160 10.45 -1.51 -5.37
CA TRP A 160 11.71 -0.96 -5.86
C TRP A 160 12.69 -0.77 -4.70
N GLY A 161 13.97 -0.98 -4.99
CA GLY A 161 15.07 -0.67 -4.07
C GLY A 161 15.36 0.84 -3.97
N SER A 162 16.28 1.19 -3.09
CA SER A 162 16.69 2.56 -2.75
C SER A 162 17.10 3.42 -3.95
N GLY A 163 17.78 2.84 -4.94
CA GLY A 163 18.32 3.57 -6.09
C GLY A 163 17.27 4.07 -7.08
N THR A 164 16.03 3.56 -7.03
CA THR A 164 14.95 4.02 -7.92
C THR A 164 14.32 5.28 -7.35
N LYS A 165 14.49 6.42 -8.03
CA LYS A 165 13.88 7.69 -7.60
C LYS A 165 12.35 7.60 -7.64
N PRO A 166 11.65 8.15 -6.62
CA PRO A 166 10.19 8.18 -6.59
C PRO A 166 9.56 8.80 -7.83
N THR A 167 10.14 9.88 -8.36
CA THR A 167 9.66 10.61 -9.54
C THR A 167 10.05 9.96 -10.88
N SER A 168 10.77 8.83 -10.88
CA SER A 168 11.13 8.11 -12.10
C SER A 168 9.92 7.54 -12.84
N THR A 169 10.01 7.43 -14.18
CA THR A 169 8.97 6.83 -15.00
C THR A 169 8.66 5.38 -14.63
N ALA A 170 9.62 4.67 -14.02
CA ALA A 170 9.42 3.32 -13.51
C ALA A 170 8.35 3.27 -12.40
N ILE A 171 8.19 4.34 -11.64
CA ILE A 171 7.21 4.48 -10.55
C ILE A 171 5.97 5.23 -11.06
N THR A 172 6.15 6.42 -11.65
CA THR A 172 5.04 7.29 -12.05
C THR A 172 4.08 6.63 -13.04
N ASN A 173 4.60 5.89 -14.04
CA ASN A 173 3.74 5.18 -15.00
C ASN A 173 2.85 4.12 -14.32
N LYS A 174 3.31 3.50 -13.24
CA LYS A 174 2.50 2.53 -12.50
C LYS A 174 1.46 3.21 -11.60
N ILE A 175 1.82 4.33 -10.99
CA ILE A 175 0.90 5.15 -10.21
C ILE A 175 -0.22 5.67 -11.12
N GLU A 176 0.13 6.29 -12.25
CA GLU A 176 -0.81 6.90 -13.19
C GLU A 176 -1.86 5.92 -13.76
N ALA A 177 -1.54 4.63 -13.82
CA ALA A 177 -2.47 3.59 -14.25
C ALA A 177 -3.68 3.40 -13.31
N PHE A 178 -3.60 3.90 -12.06
CA PHE A 178 -4.64 3.77 -11.04
C PHE A 178 -5.26 5.11 -10.61
N LEU A 179 -4.74 6.22 -11.12
CA LEU A 179 -5.28 7.54 -10.78
C LEU A 179 -6.57 7.83 -11.54
N GLN A 180 -7.45 8.57 -10.89
CA GLN A 180 -8.73 9.05 -11.46
C GLN A 180 -8.58 10.41 -12.18
#